data_d1c37188a7b33a4582c0446759e9e2c0
#
_entry.id   d1c37188a7b33a4582c0446759e9e2c0
#
_cell.length_a   1.000
_cell.length_b   1.000
_cell.length_c   1.000
_cell.angle_alpha   90.00
_cell.angle_beta   90.00
_cell.angle_gamma   90.00
#
_symmetry.space_group_name_H-M   'P 1'
#
loop_
_entity.id
_entity.type
_entity.pdbx_description
1 polymer ?
#
loop_
_entity_poly.entity_id
_entity_poly.type
_entity_poly.pdbx_seq_one_letter_code
_entity_poly.pdbx_strand_id
1 'polypeptide(L)'
;MKKYFSLIIFFFQILPADASIKIDVINKLKKTENINFNFIQKINEKTEKGNCTIFYPKKIFCEYFDKKGKILVSNGKSLVIKIKNTGAYYFYPLERTPLNLVLDKEFLIRKIEQLDISQENKDIIQFQIIENNQKINIFFDKKTKNLNGWEITDIYQNKNLTTISNILENQILNEKLFLLPKRTD
;
A
#
# COMPACT_ATOMS: atom_id res chain seq x y z
N MET A 1 -47.54 -39.89 31.20
CA MET A 1 -46.47 -38.87 31.29
C MET A 1 -45.66 -38.84 29.97
N LYS A 2 -45.93 -37.84 29.13
CA LYS A 2 -45.20 -37.67 27.84
C LYS A 2 -43.99 -36.81 28.09
N LYS A 3 -42.76 -37.36 27.90
CA LYS A 3 -41.49 -36.61 27.95
C LYS A 3 -41.30 -35.93 26.62
N TYR A 4 -41.33 -34.61 26.59
CA TYR A 4 -40.93 -33.81 25.43
C TYR A 4 -39.41 -33.68 25.44
N PHE A 5 -38.76 -34.30 24.47
CA PHE A 5 -37.32 -34.18 24.21
C PHE A 5 -37.13 -32.94 23.35
N SER A 6 -36.68 -31.84 23.99
CA SER A 6 -36.39 -30.58 23.28
C SER A 6 -35.06 -30.71 22.57
N LEU A 7 -35.10 -30.82 21.24
CA LEU A 7 -33.93 -30.86 20.38
C LEU A 7 -33.37 -29.44 20.22
N ILE A 8 -32.32 -29.10 20.96
CA ILE A 8 -31.63 -27.81 20.78
C ILE A 8 -30.76 -27.92 19.52
N ILE A 9 -31.22 -27.31 18.41
CA ILE A 9 -30.44 -27.17 17.18
C ILE A 9 -29.44 -26.07 17.38
N PHE A 10 -28.16 -26.43 17.56
CA PHE A 10 -27.05 -25.47 17.62
C PHE A 10 -26.74 -25.02 16.18
N PHE A 11 -27.19 -23.81 15.82
CA PHE A 11 -26.88 -23.18 14.55
C PHE A 11 -25.41 -22.75 14.56
N PHE A 12 -24.54 -23.58 14.01
CA PHE A 12 -23.14 -23.24 13.79
C PHE A 12 -23.08 -22.22 12.63
N GLN A 13 -22.92 -20.95 12.95
CA GLN A 13 -22.71 -19.89 11.96
C GLN A 13 -21.31 -20.04 11.35
N ILE A 14 -21.21 -20.64 10.17
CA ILE A 14 -19.97 -20.68 9.38
C ILE A 14 -19.81 -19.31 8.75
N LEU A 15 -18.92 -18.48 9.29
CA LEU A 15 -18.52 -17.24 8.64
C LEU A 15 -17.84 -17.57 7.30
N PRO A 16 -18.17 -16.90 6.20
CA PRO A 16 -17.50 -17.13 4.93
C PRO A 16 -15.99 -16.82 5.05
N ALA A 17 -15.16 -17.65 4.46
CA ALA A 17 -13.70 -17.55 4.53
C ALA A 17 -13.16 -16.17 4.09
N ASP A 18 -13.80 -15.54 3.11
CA ASP A 18 -13.44 -14.22 2.59
C ASP A 18 -13.59 -13.11 3.64
N ALA A 19 -14.63 -13.19 4.48
CA ALA A 19 -14.82 -12.24 5.57
C ALA A 19 -13.66 -12.32 6.59
N SER A 20 -13.18 -13.53 6.89
CA SER A 20 -12.04 -13.75 7.78
C SER A 20 -10.74 -13.15 7.20
N ILE A 21 -10.47 -13.36 5.91
CA ILE A 21 -9.28 -12.83 5.24
C ILE A 21 -9.26 -11.30 5.23
N LYS A 22 -10.40 -10.66 4.93
CA LYS A 22 -10.54 -9.18 4.98
C LYS A 22 -10.23 -8.64 6.38
N ILE A 23 -10.79 -9.26 7.42
CA ILE A 23 -10.56 -8.87 8.81
C ILE A 23 -9.08 -8.98 9.16
N ASP A 24 -8.40 -10.03 8.73
CA ASP A 24 -6.97 -10.22 8.97
C ASP A 24 -6.12 -9.13 8.31
N VAL A 25 -6.42 -8.77 7.04
CA VAL A 25 -5.75 -7.67 6.32
C VAL A 25 -5.96 -6.34 7.05
N ILE A 26 -7.20 -6.05 7.45
CA ILE A 26 -7.54 -4.83 8.18
C ILE A 26 -6.79 -4.76 9.52
N ASN A 27 -6.80 -5.85 10.28
CA ASN A 27 -6.10 -5.93 11.56
C ASN A 27 -4.59 -5.76 11.40
N LYS A 28 -4.02 -6.31 10.31
CA LYS A 28 -2.61 -6.13 9.98
C LYS A 28 -2.30 -4.66 9.67
N LEU A 29 -3.09 -4.02 8.81
CA LEU A 29 -2.95 -2.59 8.50
C LEU A 29 -3.05 -1.73 9.76
N LYS A 30 -4.03 -1.98 10.64
CA LYS A 30 -4.21 -1.24 11.90
C LYS A 30 -2.97 -1.29 12.80
N LYS A 31 -2.29 -2.43 12.87
CA LYS A 31 -1.08 -2.66 13.69
C LYS A 31 0.20 -2.13 13.05
N THR A 32 0.19 -1.83 11.75
CA THR A 32 1.37 -1.37 11.02
C THR A 32 1.49 0.16 11.12
N GLU A 33 2.53 0.65 11.77
CA GLU A 33 2.84 2.08 11.84
C GLU A 33 3.78 2.51 10.73
N ASN A 34 4.77 1.68 10.43
CA ASN A 34 5.72 1.91 9.36
C ASN A 34 6.18 0.60 8.73
N ILE A 35 6.66 0.70 7.48
CA ILE A 35 7.31 -0.40 6.77
C ILE A 35 8.54 0.13 6.03
N ASN A 36 9.65 -0.61 6.12
CA ASN A 36 10.81 -0.48 5.23
C ASN A 36 10.84 -1.69 4.29
N PHE A 37 11.11 -1.46 3.00
CA PHE A 37 11.07 -2.53 2.00
C PHE A 37 11.91 -2.21 0.76
N ASN A 38 12.32 -3.25 0.07
CA ASN A 38 12.85 -3.13 -1.30
C ASN A 38 11.70 -3.16 -2.29
N PHE A 39 11.80 -2.38 -3.36
CA PHE A 39 10.80 -2.36 -4.42
C PHE A 39 11.37 -2.60 -5.80
N ILE A 40 10.52 -3.15 -6.67
CA ILE A 40 10.69 -3.16 -8.13
C ILE A 40 9.46 -2.46 -8.71
N GLN A 41 9.67 -1.40 -9.47
CA GLN A 41 8.62 -0.62 -10.11
C GLN A 41 8.74 -0.76 -11.62
N LYS A 42 7.64 -1.14 -12.27
CA LYS A 42 7.53 -1.22 -13.73
C LYS A 42 6.58 -0.15 -14.23
N ILE A 43 7.08 0.73 -15.09
CA ILE A 43 6.31 1.79 -15.74
C ILE A 43 6.52 1.60 -17.24
N ASN A 44 5.50 1.07 -17.93
CA ASN A 44 5.63 0.62 -19.31
C ASN A 44 6.82 -0.37 -19.43
N GLU A 45 7.79 -0.09 -20.29
CA GLU A 45 8.98 -0.93 -20.50
C GLU A 45 10.12 -0.64 -19.50
N LYS A 46 10.00 0.45 -18.71
CA LYS A 46 11.05 0.86 -17.78
C LYS A 46 10.89 0.14 -16.44
N THR A 47 12.00 -0.41 -15.96
CA THR A 47 12.07 -0.99 -14.61
C THR A 47 12.99 -0.16 -13.74
N GLU A 48 12.50 0.22 -12.55
CA GLU A 48 13.25 0.91 -11.51
C GLU A 48 13.25 0.06 -10.23
N LYS A 49 14.32 0.17 -9.45
CA LYS A 49 14.48 -0.55 -8.18
C LYS A 49 14.97 0.40 -7.11
N GLY A 50 14.69 0.09 -5.86
CA GLY A 50 15.15 0.90 -4.75
C GLY A 50 14.71 0.34 -3.40
N ASN A 51 14.88 1.17 -2.39
CA ASN A 51 14.39 0.94 -1.05
C ASN A 51 13.46 2.08 -0.66
N CYS A 52 12.36 1.76 0.04
CA CYS A 52 11.44 2.76 0.57
C CYS A 52 11.16 2.52 2.04
N THR A 53 10.88 3.61 2.74
CA THR A 53 10.28 3.59 4.07
C THR A 53 8.97 4.36 4.01
N ILE A 54 7.84 3.70 4.34
CA ILE A 54 6.55 4.34 4.58
C ILE A 54 6.38 4.51 6.09
N PHE A 55 5.96 5.70 6.51
CA PHE A 55 5.50 5.98 7.87
C PHE A 55 4.08 6.54 7.79
N TYR A 56 3.13 5.76 8.26
CA TYR A 56 1.72 6.14 8.21
C TYR A 56 1.38 7.21 9.25
N PRO A 57 0.48 8.14 8.89
CA PRO A 57 -0.10 8.33 7.57
C PRO A 57 0.78 9.15 6.62
N LYS A 58 0.75 8.82 5.34
CA LYS A 58 1.13 9.69 4.20
C LYS A 58 2.60 10.09 4.06
N LYS A 59 3.50 9.65 4.96
CA LYS A 59 4.93 9.93 4.80
C LYS A 59 5.61 8.77 4.07
N ILE A 60 6.50 9.08 3.14
CA ILE A 60 7.33 8.10 2.43
C ILE A 60 8.69 8.71 2.09
N PHE A 61 9.71 7.87 2.16
CA PHE A 61 11.04 8.16 1.64
C PHE A 61 11.49 6.98 0.79
N CYS A 62 11.92 7.24 -0.46
CA CYS A 62 12.48 6.22 -1.33
C CYS A 62 13.80 6.67 -1.92
N GLU A 63 14.78 5.77 -1.93
CA GLU A 63 16.01 5.89 -2.70
C GLU A 63 15.98 4.88 -3.85
N TYR A 64 16.22 5.37 -5.06
CA TYR A 64 16.28 4.54 -6.25
C TYR A 64 17.72 4.10 -6.51
N PHE A 65 17.90 2.84 -6.87
CA PHE A 65 19.21 2.27 -7.18
C PHE A 65 19.59 2.59 -8.65
N ASP A 66 19.60 3.86 -8.97
CA ASP A 66 20.01 4.37 -10.27
C ASP A 66 21.29 5.24 -10.15
N LYS A 67 22.00 5.39 -11.25
CA LYS A 67 23.20 6.23 -11.31
C LYS A 67 22.89 7.74 -11.17
N LYS A 68 21.63 8.14 -11.25
CA LYS A 68 21.19 9.54 -11.21
C LYS A 68 20.95 10.03 -9.77
N GLY A 69 20.87 9.10 -8.81
CA GLY A 69 20.59 9.42 -7.41
C GLY A 69 19.19 9.98 -7.22
N LYS A 70 18.18 9.33 -7.82
CA LYS A 70 16.77 9.71 -7.66
C LYS A 70 16.30 9.37 -6.26
N ILE A 71 15.67 10.35 -5.60
CA ILE A 71 14.93 10.18 -4.35
C ILE A 71 13.50 10.67 -4.51
N LEU A 72 12.59 10.06 -3.75
CA LEU A 72 11.19 10.47 -3.63
C LEU A 72 10.88 10.64 -2.14
N VAL A 73 10.34 11.79 -1.75
CA VAL A 73 10.03 12.10 -0.36
C VAL A 73 8.64 12.71 -0.24
N SER A 74 7.83 12.20 0.68
CA SER A 74 6.61 12.87 1.12
C SER A 74 6.65 13.14 2.62
N ASN A 75 6.25 14.36 3.00
CA ASN A 75 6.06 14.75 4.41
C ASN A 75 4.61 14.62 4.89
N GLY A 76 3.74 13.99 4.07
CA GLY A 76 2.32 13.85 4.32
C GLY A 76 1.42 14.90 3.65
N LYS A 77 2.01 16.03 3.18
CA LYS A 77 1.30 17.11 2.47
C LYS A 77 1.80 17.28 1.04
N SER A 78 3.10 17.20 0.87
CA SER A 78 3.79 17.41 -0.39
C SER A 78 4.65 16.22 -0.74
N LEU A 79 4.79 15.96 -2.04
CA LEU A 79 5.66 14.96 -2.64
C LEU A 79 6.74 15.66 -3.44
N VAL A 80 7.99 15.30 -3.19
CA VAL A 80 9.15 15.78 -3.94
C VAL A 80 9.86 14.62 -4.59
N ILE A 81 10.20 14.76 -5.86
CA ILE A 81 11.15 13.90 -6.56
C ILE A 81 12.38 14.77 -6.87
N LYS A 82 13.54 14.36 -6.36
CA LYS A 82 14.81 15.03 -6.62
C LYS A 82 15.79 14.06 -7.28
N ILE A 83 16.51 14.55 -8.31
CA ILE A 83 17.57 13.81 -8.98
C ILE A 83 18.89 14.48 -8.63
N LYS A 84 19.68 13.87 -7.74
CA LYS A 84 20.88 14.47 -7.13
C LYS A 84 21.89 14.93 -8.19
N ASN A 85 22.13 14.12 -9.22
CA ASN A 85 23.19 14.38 -10.20
C ASN A 85 22.85 15.49 -11.22
N THR A 86 21.57 15.80 -11.42
CA THR A 86 21.12 16.81 -12.37
C THR A 86 20.55 18.05 -11.69
N GLY A 87 20.33 17.99 -10.37
CA GLY A 87 19.63 19.02 -9.63
C GLY A 87 18.11 19.08 -9.92
N ALA A 88 17.59 18.23 -10.81
CA ALA A 88 16.17 18.24 -11.16
C ALA A 88 15.30 18.04 -9.92
N TYR A 89 14.29 18.91 -9.77
CA TYR A 89 13.43 18.98 -8.61
C TYR A 89 11.98 19.14 -9.04
N TYR A 90 11.15 18.15 -8.69
CA TYR A 90 9.72 18.13 -8.99
C TYR A 90 8.93 18.16 -7.71
N PHE A 91 8.00 19.09 -7.59
CA PHE A 91 7.15 19.29 -6.41
C PHE A 91 5.68 19.06 -6.78
N TYR A 92 4.97 18.27 -5.99
CA TYR A 92 3.55 17.98 -6.17
C TYR A 92 2.81 18.08 -4.82
N PRO A 93 1.60 18.65 -4.77
CA PRO A 93 0.69 18.39 -3.67
C PRO A 93 0.41 16.88 -3.63
N LEU A 94 0.64 16.22 -2.48
CA LEU A 94 0.49 14.76 -2.36
C LEU A 94 -0.93 14.31 -2.74
N GLU A 95 -1.95 15.08 -2.32
CA GLU A 95 -3.37 14.81 -2.59
C GLU A 95 -3.72 14.71 -4.08
N ARG A 96 -2.92 15.32 -4.95
CA ARG A 96 -3.09 15.26 -6.42
C ARG A 96 -2.36 14.07 -7.05
N THR A 97 -1.74 13.24 -6.25
CA THR A 97 -1.01 12.07 -6.73
C THR A 97 -1.75 10.79 -6.33
N PRO A 98 -1.76 9.74 -7.19
CA PRO A 98 -2.36 8.46 -6.81
C PRO A 98 -1.70 7.81 -5.58
N LEU A 99 -0.43 8.15 -5.33
CA LEU A 99 0.32 7.66 -4.17
C LEU A 99 -0.33 8.06 -2.84
N ASN A 100 -1.05 9.20 -2.80
CA ASN A 100 -1.81 9.60 -1.62
C ASN A 100 -2.76 8.51 -1.12
N LEU A 101 -3.42 7.80 -2.04
CA LEU A 101 -4.39 6.76 -1.70
C LEU A 101 -3.71 5.52 -1.09
N VAL A 102 -2.52 5.15 -1.60
CA VAL A 102 -1.72 4.03 -1.08
C VAL A 102 -1.13 4.36 0.30
N LEU A 103 -0.76 5.61 0.53
CA LEU A 103 -0.15 6.07 1.78
C LEU A 103 -1.16 6.43 2.87
N ASP A 104 -2.45 6.53 2.54
CA ASP A 104 -3.51 6.79 3.51
C ASP A 104 -4.09 5.47 4.06
N LYS A 105 -3.51 5.00 5.16
CA LYS A 105 -3.91 3.75 5.81
C LYS A 105 -5.40 3.70 6.17
N GLU A 106 -5.94 4.79 6.71
CA GLU A 106 -7.35 4.87 7.10
C GLU A 106 -8.27 4.81 5.88
N PHE A 107 -7.87 5.45 4.77
CA PHE A 107 -8.58 5.33 3.50
C PHE A 107 -8.58 3.88 3.01
N LEU A 108 -7.44 3.20 3.02
CA LEU A 108 -7.33 1.80 2.61
C LEU A 108 -8.23 0.89 3.45
N ILE A 109 -8.21 1.05 4.78
CA ILE A 109 -9.05 0.27 5.69
C ILE A 109 -10.52 0.45 5.34
N ARG A 110 -11.01 1.70 5.25
CA ARG A 110 -12.42 1.98 4.89
C ARG A 110 -12.82 1.39 3.53
N LYS A 111 -11.92 1.44 2.54
CA LYS A 111 -12.22 0.85 1.21
C LYS A 111 -12.24 -0.68 1.28
N ILE A 112 -11.29 -1.31 1.95
CA ILE A 112 -11.23 -2.78 2.10
C ILE A 112 -12.47 -3.29 2.87
N GLU A 113 -12.97 -2.56 3.86
CA GLU A 113 -14.21 -2.92 4.58
C GLU A 113 -15.42 -3.01 3.62
N GLN A 114 -15.48 -2.16 2.61
CA GLN A 114 -16.60 -2.04 1.68
C GLN A 114 -16.48 -2.90 0.41
N LEU A 115 -15.27 -3.29 0.05
CA LEU A 115 -14.98 -4.01 -1.20
C LEU A 115 -14.95 -5.52 -0.99
N ASP A 116 -15.28 -6.25 -2.05
CA ASP A 116 -14.98 -7.68 -2.13
C ASP A 116 -13.55 -7.88 -2.62
N ILE A 117 -13.02 -9.08 -2.35
CA ILE A 117 -11.72 -9.50 -2.88
C ILE A 117 -11.88 -9.61 -4.40
N SER A 118 -11.13 -8.77 -5.14
CA SER A 118 -11.23 -8.72 -6.60
C SER A 118 -10.50 -9.88 -7.28
N GLN A 119 -9.45 -10.38 -6.64
CA GLN A 119 -8.70 -11.55 -7.07
C GLN A 119 -8.00 -12.18 -5.87
N GLU A 120 -8.02 -13.51 -5.81
CA GLU A 120 -7.30 -14.30 -4.83
C GLU A 120 -6.63 -15.48 -5.54
N ASN A 121 -5.37 -15.74 -5.18
CA ASN A 121 -4.65 -16.93 -5.61
C ASN A 121 -3.90 -17.55 -4.42
N LYS A 122 -2.96 -18.48 -4.68
CA LYS A 122 -2.20 -19.16 -3.65
C LYS A 122 -1.43 -18.22 -2.73
N ASP A 123 -0.92 -17.10 -3.26
CA ASP A 123 0.05 -16.26 -2.57
C ASP A 123 -0.47 -14.83 -2.31
N ILE A 124 -1.44 -14.34 -3.11
CA ILE A 124 -1.85 -12.94 -3.15
C ILE A 124 -3.35 -12.78 -2.96
N ILE A 125 -3.71 -11.75 -2.21
CA ILE A 125 -5.06 -11.19 -2.07
C ILE A 125 -5.05 -9.82 -2.72
N GLN A 126 -5.98 -9.54 -3.63
CA GLN A 126 -6.09 -8.26 -4.32
C GLN A 126 -7.42 -7.58 -4.01
N PHE A 127 -7.33 -6.27 -3.74
CA PHE A 127 -8.48 -5.38 -3.74
C PHE A 127 -8.33 -4.36 -4.85
N GLN A 128 -9.45 -4.07 -5.54
CA GLN A 128 -9.49 -3.06 -6.58
C GLN A 128 -10.26 -1.84 -6.11
N ILE A 129 -9.59 -0.69 -6.10
CA ILE A 129 -10.17 0.60 -5.74
C ILE A 129 -10.28 1.44 -7.00
N ILE A 130 -11.45 2.03 -7.22
CA ILE A 130 -11.67 3.03 -8.27
C ILE A 130 -11.95 4.35 -7.57
N GLU A 131 -11.08 5.33 -7.77
CA GLU A 131 -11.19 6.66 -7.15
C GLU A 131 -10.71 7.72 -8.14
N ASN A 132 -11.50 8.80 -8.33
CA ASN A 132 -11.16 9.92 -9.24
C ASN A 132 -10.74 9.46 -10.64
N ASN A 133 -11.45 8.51 -11.25
CA ASN A 133 -11.16 7.88 -12.54
C ASN A 133 -9.80 7.15 -12.61
N GLN A 134 -9.18 6.89 -11.49
CA GLN A 134 -7.98 6.06 -11.38
C GLN A 134 -8.34 4.68 -10.85
N LYS A 135 -7.72 3.67 -11.41
CA LYS A 135 -7.85 2.28 -10.93
C LYS A 135 -6.58 1.92 -10.16
N ILE A 136 -6.77 1.47 -8.93
CA ILE A 136 -5.69 1.05 -8.06
C ILE A 136 -5.97 -0.38 -7.63
N ASN A 137 -5.07 -1.29 -7.96
CA ASN A 137 -5.04 -2.64 -7.41
C ASN A 137 -4.05 -2.66 -6.26
N ILE A 138 -4.48 -3.09 -5.08
CA ILE A 138 -3.63 -3.25 -3.89
C ILE A 138 -3.46 -4.73 -3.63
N PHE A 139 -2.22 -5.17 -3.44
CA PHE A 139 -1.88 -6.57 -3.23
C PHE A 139 -1.42 -6.78 -1.80
N PHE A 140 -1.92 -7.85 -1.17
CA PHE A 140 -1.47 -8.32 0.12
C PHE A 140 -0.98 -9.77 -0.01
N ASP A 141 0.08 -10.09 0.71
CA ASP A 141 0.54 -11.47 0.86
C ASP A 141 -0.49 -12.28 1.64
N LYS A 142 -0.92 -13.42 1.10
CA LYS A 142 -2.02 -14.21 1.68
C LYS A 142 -1.66 -14.83 3.02
N LYS A 143 -0.38 -15.14 3.26
CA LYS A 143 0.08 -15.78 4.49
C LYS A 143 0.29 -14.76 5.60
N THR A 144 1.03 -13.68 5.31
CA THR A 144 1.43 -12.68 6.30
C THR A 144 0.47 -11.52 6.43
N LYS A 145 -0.42 -11.32 5.44
CA LYS A 145 -1.31 -10.17 5.28
C LYS A 145 -0.57 -8.83 5.10
N ASN A 146 0.74 -8.88 4.90
CA ASN A 146 1.54 -7.70 4.61
C ASN A 146 1.18 -7.13 3.24
N LEU A 147 1.32 -5.80 3.10
CA LEU A 147 1.29 -5.16 1.80
C LEU A 147 2.36 -5.79 0.91
N ASN A 148 1.99 -6.26 -0.27
CA ASN A 148 2.88 -6.91 -1.24
C ASN A 148 3.17 -6.00 -2.45
N GLY A 149 2.38 -4.96 -2.62
CA GLY A 149 2.55 -3.99 -3.68
C GLY A 149 1.25 -3.34 -4.12
N TRP A 150 1.34 -2.59 -5.22
CA TRP A 150 0.19 -1.94 -5.84
C TRP A 150 0.42 -1.73 -7.33
N GLU A 151 -0.67 -1.67 -8.08
CA GLU A 151 -0.70 -1.23 -9.47
C GLU A 151 -1.63 -0.02 -9.60
N ILE A 152 -1.14 1.04 -10.20
CA ILE A 152 -1.92 2.23 -10.51
C ILE A 152 -2.07 2.30 -12.02
N THR A 153 -3.32 2.39 -12.50
CA THR A 153 -3.61 2.67 -13.90
C THR A 153 -4.14 4.10 -14.00
N ASP A 154 -3.44 4.94 -14.73
CA ASP A 154 -3.82 6.33 -14.94
C ASP A 154 -4.94 6.48 -15.98
N ILE A 155 -5.42 7.71 -16.18
CA ILE A 155 -6.48 8.02 -17.15
C ILE A 155 -6.08 7.73 -18.62
N TYR A 156 -4.78 7.63 -18.89
CA TYR A 156 -4.21 7.29 -20.21
C TYR A 156 -3.93 5.80 -20.35
N GLN A 157 -4.39 4.97 -19.40
CA GLN A 157 -4.16 3.53 -19.34
C GLN A 157 -2.69 3.12 -19.16
N ASN A 158 -1.83 4.03 -18.70
CA ASN A 158 -0.47 3.68 -18.32
C ASN A 158 -0.51 2.95 -16.98
N LYS A 159 0.18 1.81 -16.94
CA LYS A 159 0.28 0.98 -15.74
C LYS A 159 1.60 1.24 -15.03
N ASN A 160 1.52 1.47 -13.74
CA ASN A 160 2.64 1.56 -12.83
C ASN A 160 2.49 0.48 -11.76
N LEU A 161 3.20 -0.62 -11.93
CA LEU A 161 3.20 -1.75 -11.00
C LEU A 161 4.41 -1.64 -10.08
N THR A 162 4.16 -1.57 -8.78
CA THR A 162 5.17 -1.64 -7.73
C THR A 162 5.00 -2.93 -6.95
N THR A 163 5.99 -3.79 -6.97
CA THR A 163 6.09 -4.98 -6.10
C THR A 163 7.11 -4.73 -5.01
N ILE A 164 6.83 -5.19 -3.80
CA ILE A 164 7.70 -4.97 -2.64
C ILE A 164 8.16 -6.29 -2.03
N SER A 165 9.32 -6.26 -1.40
CA SER A 165 9.97 -7.43 -0.78
C SER A 165 10.83 -7.01 0.41
N ASN A 166 11.30 -7.98 1.19
CA ASN A 166 12.17 -7.74 2.36
C ASN A 166 11.56 -6.72 3.33
N ILE A 167 10.30 -6.93 3.69
CA ILE A 167 9.52 -6.00 4.51
C ILE A 167 9.97 -6.11 5.97
N LEU A 168 10.32 -4.95 6.55
CA LEU A 168 10.55 -4.76 7.98
C LEU A 168 9.50 -3.81 8.52
N GLU A 169 8.75 -4.22 9.54
CA GLU A 169 7.64 -3.44 10.09
C GLU A 169 8.00 -2.81 11.43
N ASN A 170 7.36 -1.69 11.71
CA ASN A 170 7.37 -1.04 13.03
C ASN A 170 8.77 -0.81 13.59
N GLN A 171 9.70 -0.41 12.71
CA GLN A 171 11.07 -0.10 13.09
C GLN A 171 11.15 1.28 13.75
N ILE A 172 12.15 1.47 14.61
CA ILE A 172 12.46 2.80 15.15
C ILE A 172 12.96 3.66 14.00
N LEU A 173 12.26 4.76 13.71
CA LEU A 173 12.57 5.64 12.59
C LEU A 173 13.05 7.01 13.05
N ASN A 174 14.00 7.57 12.30
CA ASN A 174 14.35 8.98 12.40
C ASN A 174 13.38 9.79 11.50
N GLU A 175 12.50 10.56 12.11
CA GLU A 175 11.50 11.36 11.36
C GLU A 175 12.11 12.40 10.42
N LYS A 176 13.38 12.77 10.61
CA LYS A 176 14.13 13.64 9.68
C LYS A 176 14.23 13.06 8.27
N LEU A 177 14.04 11.74 8.13
CA LEU A 177 14.00 11.04 6.84
C LEU A 177 12.93 11.61 5.90
N PHE A 178 11.81 12.11 6.46
CA PHE A 178 10.67 12.63 5.69
C PHE A 178 10.71 14.15 5.51
N LEU A 179 11.80 14.81 5.86
CA LEU A 179 11.99 16.22 5.53
C LEU A 179 12.18 16.39 4.02
N LEU A 180 11.42 17.29 3.43
CA LEU A 180 11.54 17.55 2.01
C LEU A 180 12.96 18.09 1.69
N PRO A 181 13.62 17.54 0.66
CA PRO A 181 14.91 18.05 0.23
C PRO A 181 14.74 19.49 -0.27
N LYS A 182 15.72 20.34 0.04
CA LYS A 182 15.74 21.71 -0.49
C LYS A 182 16.00 21.69 -2.00
N ARG A 183 15.35 22.62 -2.70
CA ARG A 183 15.73 22.94 -4.08
C ARG A 183 17.15 23.55 -4.01
N THR A 184 18.08 22.96 -4.75
CA THR A 184 19.39 23.56 -4.99
C THR A 184 19.28 24.29 -6.31
N ASP A 185 19.44 25.59 -6.27
CA ASP A 185 19.52 26.46 -7.47
C ASP A 185 20.76 26.11 -8.27
#